data_195936bcafec993b47057a34c186ce12
#
_entry.id   195936bcafec993b47057a34c186ce12
#
_cell.length_a   1.000
_cell.length_b   1.000
_cell.length_c   1.000
_cell.angle_alpha   90.00
_cell.angle_beta   90.00
_cell.angle_gamma   90.00
#
_symmetry.space_group_name_H-M   'P 1'
#
loop_
_entity.id
_entity.type
_entity.pdbx_description
1 polymer ?
#
loop_
_entity_poly.entity_id
_entity_poly.type
_entity_poly.pdbx_seq_one_letter_code
_entity_poly.pdbx_strand_id
1 'polypeptide(L)'
;MGLFCGTVLRIWVISCMASHSKSRLSLWAVVVVLCSSRTMAADYDVLITHALIADGSGGPPAAGAIAIRAGRVVAMGQVTGTATAEIDARGQIAAPGFVDVHTHSETILQLPAAENFLRMGVTTIVTGNCGGSRTDVAKFLAGLEGGKIAVNVATLIGHNAVRQKAMGGNLRRGPTPEELAQMKALVAKAMEDGAVGLSTGLIYPPGCFAKPDEIIELAKVVAARDGIYASHMRSETIKIFPALEEVIRVAREARVRAEVSHIKVTGPSAWGKAGEVLELLDRARSEGLAITQDMYVYTASSTGIAQLIPDSAREGNRTNFIARIDDPSKRAEIANQMKARREVLGRKDYGYAVIAKFKADPSL
;
A
#
# COMPACT_ATOMS: atom_id res chain seq x y z
N MET A 1 21.89 23.90 3.21
CA MET A 1 23.35 24.16 3.17
C MET A 1 23.68 24.36 1.69
N GLY A 2 23.89 25.61 1.29
CA GLY A 2 24.01 25.99 -0.11
C GLY A 2 25.34 25.55 -0.69
N LEU A 3 25.31 25.01 -1.88
CA LEU A 3 26.49 24.79 -2.70
C LEU A 3 26.63 25.98 -3.64
N PHE A 4 27.69 26.75 -3.40
CA PHE A 4 28.15 27.82 -4.25
C PHE A 4 28.70 27.26 -5.56
N CYS A 5 28.14 27.71 -6.66
CA CYS A 5 28.69 27.52 -8.01
C CYS A 5 29.89 28.46 -8.17
N GLY A 6 31.11 27.94 -8.06
CA GLY A 6 32.34 28.69 -8.25
C GLY A 6 32.73 28.75 -9.72
N THR A 7 32.56 29.92 -10.34
CA THR A 7 33.09 30.22 -11.67
C THR A 7 34.58 30.39 -11.57
N VAL A 8 35.38 29.47 -12.12
CA VAL A 8 36.84 29.58 -12.19
C VAL A 8 37.23 30.43 -13.41
N LEU A 9 37.62 31.69 -13.12
CA LEU A 9 38.16 32.60 -14.13
C LEU A 9 39.65 32.26 -14.31
N ARG A 10 40.05 31.68 -15.43
CA ARG A 10 41.49 31.54 -15.78
C ARG A 10 41.92 32.70 -16.67
N ILE A 11 42.74 33.59 -16.11
CA ILE A 11 43.39 34.67 -16.85
C ILE A 11 44.75 34.17 -17.32
N TRP A 12 44.97 34.11 -18.62
CA TRP A 12 46.29 33.91 -19.20
C TRP A 12 46.87 35.25 -19.61
N VAL A 13 48.02 35.64 -19.01
CA VAL A 13 48.79 36.80 -19.44
C VAL A 13 49.88 36.31 -20.38
N ILE A 14 49.81 36.66 -21.67
CA ILE A 14 50.88 36.42 -22.61
C ILE A 14 51.80 37.65 -22.60
N SER A 15 53.02 37.46 -22.05
CA SER A 15 54.06 38.49 -22.10
C SER A 15 54.87 38.35 -23.37
N CYS A 16 54.79 39.32 -24.27
CA CYS A 16 55.66 39.41 -25.43
C CYS A 16 56.77 40.43 -25.17
N MET A 17 58.03 40.00 -24.98
CA MET A 17 59.20 40.87 -24.88
C MET A 17 59.65 41.25 -26.29
N ALA A 18 59.61 42.53 -26.60
CA ALA A 18 60.30 43.09 -27.75
C ALA A 18 61.23 44.27 -27.26
N SER A 19 62.49 44.18 -27.56
CA SER A 19 63.53 45.12 -27.21
C SER A 19 63.55 46.33 -28.15
N HIS A 20 63.92 47.46 -27.55
CA HIS A 20 64.54 48.69 -28.06
C HIS A 20 63.73 49.75 -28.79
N SER A 21 63.86 50.93 -28.19
CA SER A 21 63.97 52.26 -28.81
C SER A 21 62.77 53.18 -28.94
N LYS A 22 62.83 54.23 -28.09
CA LYS A 22 62.30 55.60 -28.28
C LYS A 22 60.79 55.85 -28.43
N SER A 23 60.24 56.41 -27.36
CA SER A 23 59.19 57.42 -27.35
C SER A 23 57.97 57.23 -28.30
N ARG A 24 56.99 56.52 -27.87
CA ARG A 24 55.59 56.80 -28.20
C ARG A 24 54.72 56.09 -27.16
N LEU A 25 53.69 56.77 -26.65
CA LEU A 25 52.64 56.15 -25.84
C LEU A 25 52.05 54.93 -26.56
N SER A 26 52.31 53.75 -26.09
CA SER A 26 51.67 52.53 -26.61
C SER A 26 50.38 52.27 -25.84
N LEU A 27 49.26 52.47 -26.52
CA LEU A 27 47.95 52.03 -26.02
C LEU A 27 47.92 50.51 -26.02
N TRP A 28 47.93 49.90 -24.79
CA TRP A 28 47.77 48.46 -24.67
C TRP A 28 46.31 48.09 -24.82
N ALA A 29 45.92 47.48 -25.93
CA ALA A 29 44.63 46.87 -26.09
C ALA A 29 44.63 45.50 -25.41
N VAL A 30 44.00 45.43 -24.24
CA VAL A 30 43.73 44.13 -23.60
C VAL A 30 42.54 43.49 -24.25
N VAL A 31 42.74 42.51 -25.13
CA VAL A 31 41.71 41.69 -25.68
C VAL A 31 41.30 40.64 -24.64
N VAL A 32 40.24 40.88 -23.91
CA VAL A 32 39.62 39.89 -23.03
C VAL A 32 38.76 38.98 -23.89
N VAL A 33 39.26 37.80 -24.23
CA VAL A 33 38.44 36.74 -24.85
C VAL A 33 37.59 36.11 -23.74
N LEU A 34 36.38 36.57 -23.61
CA LEU A 34 35.37 35.92 -22.81
C LEU A 34 34.97 34.59 -23.46
N CYS A 35 35.68 33.52 -23.15
CA CYS A 35 35.15 32.16 -23.42
C CYS A 35 33.94 31.92 -22.47
N SER A 36 32.76 32.27 -22.95
CA SER A 36 31.53 31.83 -22.33
C SER A 36 31.42 30.34 -22.58
N SER A 37 31.92 29.52 -21.67
CA SER A 37 31.53 28.13 -21.62
C SER A 37 30.02 28.09 -21.34
N ARG A 38 29.23 28.05 -22.41
CA ARG A 38 27.82 27.64 -22.28
C ARG A 38 27.86 26.22 -21.72
N THR A 39 27.62 26.08 -20.42
CA THR A 39 27.19 24.81 -19.88
C THR A 39 25.88 24.49 -20.59
N MET A 40 25.94 23.64 -21.60
CA MET A 40 24.74 23.08 -22.22
C MET A 40 23.98 22.39 -21.09
N ALA A 41 22.70 22.74 -20.92
CA ALA A 41 21.86 22.02 -20.01
C ALA A 41 21.82 20.54 -20.45
N ALA A 42 21.95 19.64 -19.48
CA ALA A 42 21.85 18.22 -19.77
C ALA A 42 20.48 17.90 -20.41
N ASP A 43 20.47 16.95 -21.34
CA ASP A 43 19.25 16.56 -22.03
C ASP A 43 18.25 15.89 -21.09
N TYR A 44 18.76 15.25 -20.04
CA TYR A 44 17.96 14.47 -19.07
C TYR A 44 18.40 14.79 -17.62
N ASP A 45 17.50 14.55 -16.67
CA ASP A 45 17.84 14.62 -15.25
C ASP A 45 18.60 13.34 -14.83
N VAL A 46 18.11 12.16 -15.31
CA VAL A 46 18.73 10.87 -15.06
C VAL A 46 18.76 10.05 -16.34
N LEU A 47 19.89 9.39 -16.61
CA LEU A 47 20.06 8.40 -17.66
C LEU A 47 20.52 7.08 -17.03
N ILE A 48 19.71 6.02 -17.18
CA ILE A 48 20.07 4.65 -16.77
C ILE A 48 20.58 3.94 -18.01
N THR A 49 21.84 3.51 -17.99
CA THR A 49 22.50 2.85 -19.11
C THR A 49 22.69 1.36 -18.85
N HIS A 50 22.95 0.57 -19.89
CA HIS A 50 23.27 -0.86 -19.83
C HIS A 50 22.25 -1.66 -19.00
N ALA A 51 20.95 -1.32 -19.11
CA ALA A 51 19.88 -2.04 -18.43
C ALA A 51 19.28 -3.15 -19.30
N LEU A 52 18.73 -4.18 -18.64
CA LEU A 52 17.72 -5.07 -19.21
C LEU A 52 16.35 -4.51 -18.83
N ILE A 53 15.66 -3.88 -19.78
CA ILE A 53 14.40 -3.17 -19.52
C ILE A 53 13.25 -4.17 -19.58
N ALA A 54 12.57 -4.36 -18.44
CA ALA A 54 11.30 -5.08 -18.31
C ALA A 54 10.20 -4.03 -18.16
N ASP A 55 9.54 -3.65 -19.26
CA ASP A 55 8.62 -2.51 -19.31
C ASP A 55 7.20 -2.77 -18.75
N GLY A 56 6.93 -4.01 -18.33
CA GLY A 56 5.62 -4.42 -17.82
C GLY A 56 4.63 -4.87 -18.91
N SER A 57 5.01 -4.88 -20.17
CA SER A 57 4.16 -5.35 -21.29
C SER A 57 3.94 -6.87 -21.32
N GLY A 58 4.71 -7.62 -20.52
CA GLY A 58 4.71 -9.09 -20.54
C GLY A 58 5.67 -9.69 -21.57
N GLY A 59 6.36 -8.87 -22.36
CA GLY A 59 7.41 -9.28 -23.27
C GLY A 59 8.74 -9.62 -22.56
N PRO A 60 9.70 -10.24 -23.24
CA PRO A 60 11.02 -10.49 -22.69
C PRO A 60 11.76 -9.16 -22.45
N PRO A 61 12.58 -9.06 -21.38
CA PRO A 61 13.40 -7.88 -21.15
C PRO A 61 14.35 -7.61 -22.32
N ALA A 62 14.48 -6.33 -22.71
CA ALA A 62 15.34 -5.90 -23.81
C ALA A 62 16.50 -5.03 -23.29
N ALA A 63 17.71 -5.20 -23.85
CA ALA A 63 18.85 -4.36 -23.53
C ALA A 63 18.61 -2.92 -24.01
N GLY A 64 18.94 -1.93 -23.16
CA GLY A 64 18.75 -0.54 -23.52
C GLY A 64 19.11 0.44 -22.39
N ALA A 65 18.69 1.69 -22.60
CA ALA A 65 18.81 2.77 -21.63
C ALA A 65 17.43 3.39 -21.36
N ILE A 66 17.31 4.08 -20.23
CA ILE A 66 16.08 4.80 -19.82
C ILE A 66 16.46 6.23 -19.50
N ALA A 67 15.83 7.19 -20.19
CA ALA A 67 15.97 8.62 -19.92
C ALA A 67 14.81 9.17 -19.13
N ILE A 68 15.12 9.91 -18.08
CA ILE A 68 14.13 10.55 -17.19
C ILE A 68 14.34 12.04 -17.19
N ARG A 69 13.26 12.81 -17.39
CA ARG A 69 13.23 14.27 -17.32
C ARG A 69 11.97 14.69 -16.57
N ALA A 70 12.11 15.65 -15.64
CA ALA A 70 11.02 16.16 -14.82
C ALA A 70 10.18 15.05 -14.14
N GLY A 71 10.87 14.02 -13.62
CA GLY A 71 10.25 12.89 -12.94
C GLY A 71 9.48 11.91 -13.84
N ARG A 72 9.64 12.01 -15.18
CA ARG A 72 8.96 11.13 -16.15
C ARG A 72 9.97 10.42 -17.03
N VAL A 73 9.69 9.18 -17.37
CA VAL A 73 10.39 8.45 -18.42
C VAL A 73 10.03 9.10 -19.76
N VAL A 74 11.03 9.65 -20.46
CA VAL A 74 10.86 10.35 -21.74
C VAL A 74 11.36 9.55 -22.93
N ALA A 75 12.28 8.59 -22.71
CA ALA A 75 12.74 7.66 -23.73
C ALA A 75 13.19 6.34 -23.11
N MET A 76 13.08 5.25 -23.88
CA MET A 76 13.58 3.91 -23.53
C MET A 76 14.15 3.23 -24.79
N GLY A 77 15.13 2.32 -24.59
CA GLY A 77 15.78 1.57 -25.64
C GLY A 77 17.08 2.21 -26.09
N GLN A 78 17.21 2.59 -27.37
CA GLN A 78 18.38 3.31 -27.87
C GLN A 78 18.23 4.80 -27.52
N VAL A 79 18.93 5.23 -26.48
CA VAL A 79 18.88 6.62 -26.00
C VAL A 79 20.25 7.25 -26.16
N THR A 80 20.28 8.46 -26.76
CA THR A 80 21.48 9.30 -26.89
C THR A 80 21.25 10.60 -26.16
N GLY A 81 22.32 11.26 -25.69
CA GLY A 81 22.25 12.52 -24.97
C GLY A 81 23.02 12.48 -23.67
N THR A 82 23.00 13.61 -22.94
CA THR A 82 23.68 13.80 -21.67
C THR A 82 22.69 13.89 -20.52
N ALA A 83 23.08 13.47 -19.31
CA ALA A 83 22.24 13.56 -18.13
C ALA A 83 22.98 14.24 -16.97
N THR A 84 22.19 14.85 -16.06
CA THR A 84 22.73 15.40 -14.81
C THR A 84 23.26 14.31 -13.90
N ALA A 85 22.59 13.13 -13.90
CA ALA A 85 23.00 11.93 -13.19
C ALA A 85 22.94 10.72 -14.13
N GLU A 86 23.99 9.88 -14.12
CA GLU A 86 24.04 8.64 -14.88
C GLU A 86 24.13 7.46 -13.93
N ILE A 87 23.36 6.42 -14.22
CA ILE A 87 23.34 5.16 -13.49
C ILE A 87 23.68 4.05 -14.47
N ASP A 88 24.84 3.43 -14.33
CA ASP A 88 25.19 2.22 -15.06
C ASP A 88 24.54 1.01 -14.39
N ALA A 89 23.52 0.45 -15.03
CA ALA A 89 22.78 -0.71 -14.52
C ALA A 89 23.58 -2.01 -14.65
N ARG A 90 24.69 -2.05 -15.38
CA ARG A 90 25.61 -3.22 -15.51
C ARG A 90 24.87 -4.52 -15.88
N GLY A 91 23.89 -4.42 -16.75
CA GLY A 91 23.08 -5.57 -17.18
C GLY A 91 21.99 -5.97 -16.17
N GLN A 92 21.78 -5.21 -15.11
CA GLN A 92 20.66 -5.46 -14.17
C GLN A 92 19.33 -5.09 -14.82
N ILE A 93 18.25 -5.67 -14.27
CA ILE A 93 16.89 -5.40 -14.73
C ILE A 93 16.45 -4.02 -14.22
N ALA A 94 15.98 -3.19 -15.14
CA ALA A 94 15.23 -1.98 -14.84
C ALA A 94 13.76 -2.23 -15.15
N ALA A 95 12.90 -2.10 -14.15
CA ALA A 95 11.46 -2.35 -14.24
C ALA A 95 10.67 -1.24 -13.52
N PRO A 96 9.37 -1.07 -13.81
CA PRO A 96 8.49 -0.29 -12.96
C PRO A 96 8.54 -0.79 -11.52
N GLY A 97 8.51 0.14 -10.56
CA GLY A 97 8.40 -0.24 -9.14
C GLY A 97 7.09 -0.97 -8.86
N PHE A 98 7.14 -1.96 -7.97
CA PHE A 98 5.95 -2.70 -7.58
C PHE A 98 4.96 -1.84 -6.79
N VAL A 99 3.67 -2.13 -6.98
CA VAL A 99 2.58 -1.59 -6.16
C VAL A 99 2.13 -2.68 -5.19
N ASP A 100 2.38 -2.47 -3.90
CA ASP A 100 1.85 -3.35 -2.85
C ASP A 100 0.44 -2.89 -2.49
N VAL A 101 -0.56 -3.63 -2.94
CA VAL A 101 -1.99 -3.28 -2.79
C VAL A 101 -2.53 -3.58 -1.39
N HIS A 102 -1.76 -4.27 -0.55
CA HIS A 102 -2.25 -4.74 0.74
C HIS A 102 -1.26 -4.53 1.88
N THR A 103 -1.27 -3.35 2.50
CA THR A 103 -0.43 -3.05 3.66
C THR A 103 -1.24 -2.53 4.85
N HIS A 104 -0.62 -2.59 6.04
CA HIS A 104 -1.09 -1.97 7.28
C HIS A 104 -0.09 -0.90 7.72
N SER A 105 0.07 0.12 6.87
CA SER A 105 1.10 1.16 6.98
C SER A 105 0.55 2.53 7.42
N GLU A 106 -0.54 2.56 8.20
CA GLU A 106 -1.16 3.80 8.72
C GLU A 106 -0.22 4.59 9.63
N THR A 107 0.89 3.99 10.05
CA THR A 107 1.94 4.61 10.88
C THR A 107 3.22 4.91 10.11
N ILE A 108 3.19 4.89 8.78
CA ILE A 108 4.37 5.08 7.90
C ILE A 108 5.13 6.39 8.18
N LEU A 109 4.44 7.43 8.68
CA LEU A 109 5.06 8.69 9.13
C LEU A 109 6.11 8.50 10.23
N GLN A 110 6.07 7.40 10.98
CA GLN A 110 7.08 7.06 12.00
C GLN A 110 8.33 6.42 11.39
N LEU A 111 8.23 5.91 10.15
CA LEU A 111 9.30 5.24 9.42
C LEU A 111 9.35 5.74 7.96
N PRO A 112 9.59 7.05 7.74
CA PRO A 112 9.42 7.69 6.43
C PRO A 112 10.40 7.18 5.37
N ALA A 113 11.55 6.62 5.74
CA ALA A 113 12.49 6.01 4.81
C ALA A 113 11.93 4.76 4.10
N ALA A 114 10.92 4.10 4.67
CA ALA A 114 10.23 2.94 4.09
C ALA A 114 11.16 1.87 3.49
N GLU A 115 12.35 1.66 4.09
CA GLU A 115 13.43 0.82 3.54
C GLU A 115 12.99 -0.62 3.25
N ASN A 116 12.11 -1.18 4.09
CA ASN A 116 11.58 -2.52 3.88
C ASN A 116 10.84 -2.65 2.53
N PHE A 117 10.11 -1.63 2.12
CA PHE A 117 9.44 -1.60 0.82
C PHE A 117 10.42 -1.36 -0.31
N LEU A 118 11.26 -0.33 -0.21
CA LEU A 118 12.23 0.02 -1.26
C LEU A 118 13.20 -1.11 -1.55
N ARG A 119 13.70 -1.82 -0.52
CA ARG A 119 14.62 -2.96 -0.70
C ARG A 119 13.97 -4.16 -1.43
N MET A 120 12.64 -4.22 -1.47
CA MET A 120 11.89 -5.21 -2.25
C MET A 120 11.43 -4.68 -3.62
N GLY A 121 11.82 -3.45 -4.00
CA GLY A 121 11.41 -2.83 -5.26
C GLY A 121 9.99 -2.26 -5.23
N VAL A 122 9.35 -2.17 -4.04
CA VAL A 122 8.02 -1.57 -3.88
C VAL A 122 8.17 -0.06 -3.79
N THR A 123 7.51 0.65 -4.70
CA THR A 123 7.53 2.13 -4.78
C THR A 123 6.19 2.78 -4.46
N THR A 124 5.13 1.98 -4.39
CA THR A 124 3.78 2.43 -4.05
C THR A 124 3.11 1.43 -3.13
N ILE A 125 2.47 1.90 -2.08
CA ILE A 125 1.73 1.07 -1.12
C ILE A 125 0.29 1.54 -0.99
N VAL A 126 -0.63 0.60 -0.75
CA VAL A 126 -2.02 0.88 -0.39
C VAL A 126 -2.24 0.44 1.06
N THR A 127 -2.64 1.38 1.91
CA THR A 127 -2.96 1.13 3.32
C THR A 127 -4.45 1.31 3.61
N GLY A 128 -4.88 1.13 4.85
CA GLY A 128 -6.31 1.18 5.20
C GLY A 128 -7.05 -0.12 4.89
N ASN A 129 -6.33 -1.23 4.80
CA ASN A 129 -6.87 -2.57 4.52
C ASN A 129 -7.62 -3.19 5.71
N CYS A 130 -8.33 -4.30 5.48
CA CYS A 130 -9.02 -5.12 6.48
C CYS A 130 -9.98 -4.34 7.39
N GLY A 131 -10.61 -3.28 6.88
CA GLY A 131 -11.60 -2.49 7.61
C GLY A 131 -11.04 -1.46 8.60
N GLY A 132 -9.72 -1.43 8.78
CA GLY A 132 -9.04 -0.48 9.66
C GLY A 132 -8.41 0.66 8.86
N SER A 133 -8.67 1.93 9.22
CA SER A 133 -8.02 3.07 8.58
C SER A 133 -8.05 4.32 9.44
N ARG A 134 -7.34 5.36 9.00
CA ARG A 134 -7.60 6.73 9.45
C ARG A 134 -8.92 7.20 8.84
N THR A 135 -9.85 7.72 9.67
CA THR A 135 -11.15 8.22 9.19
C THR A 135 -11.10 9.67 8.71
N ASP A 136 -10.05 10.40 9.02
CA ASP A 136 -9.74 11.73 8.51
C ASP A 136 -8.64 11.56 7.43
N VAL A 137 -9.09 11.25 6.22
CA VAL A 137 -8.22 10.94 5.08
C VAL A 137 -7.45 12.17 4.64
N ALA A 138 -8.09 13.34 4.59
CA ALA A 138 -7.43 14.59 4.22
C ALA A 138 -6.24 14.90 5.14
N LYS A 139 -6.43 14.79 6.45
CA LYS A 139 -5.36 15.00 7.43
C LYS A 139 -4.24 13.97 7.31
N PHE A 140 -4.59 12.71 7.03
CA PHE A 140 -3.60 11.66 6.83
C PHE A 140 -2.72 11.93 5.59
N LEU A 141 -3.34 12.23 4.44
CA LEU A 141 -2.62 12.51 3.20
C LEU A 141 -1.78 13.80 3.29
N ALA A 142 -2.31 14.88 3.88
CA ALA A 142 -1.55 16.10 4.11
C ALA A 142 -0.31 15.85 5.02
N GLY A 143 -0.45 14.95 6.01
CA GLY A 143 0.67 14.53 6.84
C GLY A 143 1.77 13.80 6.05
N LEU A 144 1.37 12.99 5.06
CA LEU A 144 2.33 12.28 4.19
C LEU A 144 3.10 13.24 3.28
N GLU A 145 2.44 14.25 2.70
CA GLU A 145 3.08 15.27 1.86
C GLU A 145 4.17 16.03 2.64
N GLY A 146 3.88 16.42 3.89
CA GLY A 146 4.85 17.08 4.78
C GLY A 146 5.96 16.14 5.29
N GLY A 147 5.72 14.83 5.31
CA GLY A 147 6.58 13.84 5.96
C GLY A 147 7.74 13.31 5.12
N LYS A 148 7.87 13.69 3.85
CA LYS A 148 8.92 13.21 2.92
C LYS A 148 9.04 11.69 2.91
N ILE A 149 7.93 11.00 2.74
CA ILE A 149 7.88 9.54 2.67
C ILE A 149 8.56 9.05 1.38
N ALA A 150 9.38 8.01 1.49
CA ALA A 150 10.19 7.51 0.37
C ALA A 150 9.43 6.66 -0.66
N VAL A 151 8.17 6.29 -0.38
CA VAL A 151 7.25 5.57 -1.29
C VAL A 151 5.98 6.37 -1.50
N ASN A 152 5.29 6.13 -2.61
CA ASN A 152 3.94 6.66 -2.80
C ASN A 152 2.96 5.92 -1.92
N VAL A 153 1.95 6.63 -1.39
CA VAL A 153 0.95 6.05 -0.48
C VAL A 153 -0.45 6.36 -0.98
N ALA A 154 -1.25 5.34 -1.17
CA ALA A 154 -2.70 5.44 -1.30
C ALA A 154 -3.37 4.86 -0.05
N THR A 155 -4.62 5.25 0.22
CA THR A 155 -5.36 4.72 1.37
C THR A 155 -6.78 4.34 1.02
N LEU A 156 -7.26 3.26 1.63
CA LEU A 156 -8.67 2.88 1.66
C LEU A 156 -9.32 3.48 2.91
N ILE A 157 -10.64 3.73 2.86
CA ILE A 157 -11.44 3.97 4.06
C ILE A 157 -11.93 2.64 4.63
N GLY A 158 -11.64 2.39 5.92
CA GLY A 158 -11.99 1.14 6.58
C GLY A 158 -13.42 1.13 7.09
N HIS A 159 -14.21 0.12 6.70
CA HIS A 159 -15.59 -0.08 7.16
C HIS A 159 -15.70 -0.16 8.69
N ASN A 160 -14.80 -0.90 9.35
CA ASN A 160 -14.84 -1.06 10.82
C ASN A 160 -14.66 0.28 11.53
N ALA A 161 -13.77 1.13 10.99
CA ALA A 161 -13.54 2.48 11.52
C ALA A 161 -14.74 3.40 11.28
N VAL A 162 -15.35 3.33 10.09
CA VAL A 162 -16.57 4.06 9.73
C VAL A 162 -17.73 3.65 10.62
N ARG A 163 -17.95 2.33 10.79
CA ARG A 163 -19.01 1.76 11.60
C ARG A 163 -18.87 2.18 13.08
N GLN A 164 -17.67 2.11 13.61
CA GLN A 164 -17.39 2.54 14.97
C GLN A 164 -17.66 4.03 15.18
N LYS A 165 -17.28 4.87 14.20
CA LYS A 165 -17.47 6.32 14.26
C LYS A 165 -18.93 6.74 14.15
N ALA A 166 -19.72 6.08 13.32
CA ALA A 166 -21.12 6.42 13.07
C ALA A 166 -22.08 5.87 14.13
N MET A 167 -21.86 4.64 14.59
CA MET A 167 -22.82 3.96 15.48
C MET A 167 -22.50 4.16 16.97
N GLY A 168 -21.25 4.41 17.34
CA GLY A 168 -20.86 4.49 18.77
C GLY A 168 -21.16 3.19 19.52
N GLY A 169 -21.83 3.23 20.61
CA GLY A 169 -22.10 2.17 21.60
C GLY A 169 -22.25 0.70 21.13
N ASN A 170 -23.50 0.22 20.90
CA ASN A 170 -23.73 -1.19 20.55
C ASN A 170 -23.52 -1.47 19.05
N LEU A 171 -22.38 -2.03 18.72
CA LEU A 171 -21.95 -2.35 17.35
C LEU A 171 -22.41 -3.74 16.84
N ARG A 172 -23.16 -4.53 17.63
CA ARG A 172 -23.62 -5.87 17.21
C ARG A 172 -24.90 -5.87 16.41
N ARG A 173 -25.70 -4.83 16.49
CA ARG A 173 -26.92 -4.65 15.71
C ARG A 173 -26.62 -4.08 14.32
N GLY A 174 -27.57 -4.16 13.41
CA GLY A 174 -27.53 -3.34 12.20
C GLY A 174 -27.57 -1.85 12.50
N PRO A 175 -27.06 -0.98 11.63
CA PRO A 175 -27.21 0.46 11.74
C PRO A 175 -28.69 0.87 11.61
N THR A 176 -29.08 1.96 12.26
CA THR A 176 -30.34 2.63 11.93
C THR A 176 -30.23 3.30 10.55
N PRO A 177 -31.34 3.73 9.92
CA PRO A 177 -31.28 4.50 8.67
C PRO A 177 -30.38 5.74 8.78
N GLU A 178 -30.42 6.45 9.91
CA GLU A 178 -29.61 7.65 10.18
C GLU A 178 -28.13 7.31 10.34
N GLU A 179 -27.81 6.24 11.06
CA GLU A 179 -26.44 5.74 11.21
C GLU A 179 -25.87 5.27 9.86
N LEU A 180 -26.64 4.56 9.05
CA LEU A 180 -26.25 4.16 7.71
C LEU A 180 -26.02 5.38 6.80
N ALA A 181 -26.87 6.39 6.88
CA ALA A 181 -26.70 7.65 6.16
C ALA A 181 -25.39 8.35 6.60
N GLN A 182 -25.09 8.35 7.89
CA GLN A 182 -23.83 8.90 8.43
C GLN A 182 -22.62 8.09 7.94
N MET A 183 -22.70 6.76 7.91
CA MET A 183 -21.64 5.91 7.36
C MET A 183 -21.39 6.22 5.89
N LYS A 184 -22.45 6.36 5.08
CA LYS A 184 -22.36 6.74 3.66
C LYS A 184 -21.71 8.11 3.49
N ALA A 185 -22.05 9.08 4.33
CA ALA A 185 -21.43 10.41 4.32
C ALA A 185 -19.94 10.37 4.67
N LEU A 186 -19.54 9.55 5.65
CA LEU A 186 -18.12 9.36 6.00
C LEU A 186 -17.33 8.73 4.87
N VAL A 187 -17.90 7.72 4.18
CA VAL A 187 -17.26 7.09 3.02
C VAL A 187 -17.17 8.09 1.86
N ALA A 188 -18.25 8.83 1.57
CA ALA A 188 -18.27 9.85 0.52
C ALA A 188 -17.18 10.91 0.76
N LYS A 189 -17.10 11.44 1.98
CA LYS A 189 -16.07 12.41 2.37
C LYS A 189 -14.65 11.85 2.23
N ALA A 190 -14.42 10.60 2.65
CA ALA A 190 -13.12 9.96 2.51
C ALA A 190 -12.70 9.83 1.04
N MET A 191 -13.63 9.47 0.15
CA MET A 191 -13.38 9.40 -1.29
C MET A 191 -13.08 10.79 -1.89
N GLU A 192 -13.79 11.84 -1.45
CA GLU A 192 -13.52 13.23 -1.84
C GLU A 192 -12.14 13.69 -1.34
N ASP A 193 -11.71 13.22 -0.18
CA ASP A 193 -10.41 13.53 0.42
C ASP A 193 -9.25 12.74 -0.23
N GLY A 194 -9.51 11.84 -1.19
CA GLY A 194 -8.49 11.11 -1.93
C GLY A 194 -8.32 9.64 -1.53
N ALA A 195 -9.24 9.05 -0.75
CA ALA A 195 -9.26 7.61 -0.58
C ALA A 195 -9.52 6.91 -1.93
N VAL A 196 -8.85 5.77 -2.17
CA VAL A 196 -9.00 5.02 -3.43
C VAL A 196 -10.11 3.96 -3.36
N GLY A 197 -10.77 3.80 -2.22
CA GLY A 197 -11.83 2.81 -2.05
C GLY A 197 -12.21 2.53 -0.61
N LEU A 198 -13.01 1.48 -0.42
CA LEU A 198 -13.48 0.97 0.88
C LEU A 198 -12.83 -0.38 1.18
N SER A 199 -12.39 -0.60 2.40
CA SER A 199 -11.98 -1.94 2.86
C SER A 199 -12.92 -2.49 3.92
N THR A 200 -13.05 -3.82 3.98
CA THR A 200 -13.72 -4.53 5.06
C THR A 200 -12.81 -5.55 5.73
N GLY A 201 -13.06 -5.81 7.01
CA GLY A 201 -12.45 -6.90 7.75
C GLY A 201 -13.54 -7.68 8.47
N LEU A 202 -14.17 -8.60 7.74
CA LEU A 202 -15.44 -9.23 8.17
C LEU A 202 -15.26 -10.37 9.20
N ILE A 203 -14.04 -10.69 9.56
CA ILE A 203 -13.74 -11.55 10.72
C ILE A 203 -13.47 -10.75 12.00
N TYR A 204 -13.32 -9.42 11.89
CA TYR A 204 -12.98 -8.57 13.02
C TYR A 204 -14.17 -7.79 13.52
N PRO A 205 -14.41 -7.67 14.85
CA PRO A 205 -15.35 -6.69 15.37
C PRO A 205 -14.90 -5.25 15.02
N PRO A 206 -15.83 -4.36 14.64
CA PRO A 206 -17.27 -4.56 14.52
C PRO A 206 -17.75 -5.06 13.15
N GLY A 207 -16.87 -5.23 12.16
CA GLY A 207 -17.23 -5.63 10.80
C GLY A 207 -17.92 -7.01 10.73
N CYS A 208 -17.54 -7.94 11.62
CA CYS A 208 -18.13 -9.28 11.66
C CYS A 208 -19.65 -9.27 11.97
N PHE A 209 -20.19 -8.20 12.52
CA PHE A 209 -21.62 -8.04 12.81
C PHE A 209 -22.42 -7.41 11.68
N ALA A 210 -21.73 -6.85 10.67
CA ALA A 210 -22.37 -6.25 9.52
C ALA A 210 -23.04 -7.29 8.62
N LYS A 211 -24.21 -6.94 8.09
CA LYS A 211 -24.87 -7.72 7.04
C LYS A 211 -24.33 -7.30 5.67
N PRO A 212 -24.41 -8.19 4.65
CA PRO A 212 -23.97 -7.84 3.30
C PRO A 212 -24.64 -6.59 2.73
N ASP A 213 -25.90 -6.34 3.02
CA ASP A 213 -26.64 -5.17 2.52
C ASP A 213 -26.04 -3.84 3.01
N GLU A 214 -25.52 -3.79 4.24
CA GLU A 214 -24.81 -2.63 4.76
C GLU A 214 -23.54 -2.34 3.93
N ILE A 215 -22.77 -3.39 3.64
CA ILE A 215 -21.54 -3.28 2.83
C ILE A 215 -21.87 -2.83 1.41
N ILE A 216 -22.93 -3.40 0.80
CA ILE A 216 -23.39 -3.04 -0.55
C ILE A 216 -23.74 -1.55 -0.62
N GLU A 217 -24.46 -1.01 0.38
CA GLU A 217 -24.84 0.40 0.40
C GLU A 217 -23.61 1.34 0.48
N LEU A 218 -22.58 0.97 1.23
CA LEU A 218 -21.34 1.73 1.28
C LEU A 218 -20.51 1.56 -0.01
N ALA A 219 -20.46 0.36 -0.57
CA ALA A 219 -19.77 0.08 -1.81
C ALA A 219 -20.36 0.84 -3.01
N LYS A 220 -21.70 1.09 -3.03
CA LYS A 220 -22.35 1.95 -4.03
C LYS A 220 -21.80 3.40 -3.99
N VAL A 221 -21.52 3.92 -2.81
CA VAL A 221 -20.91 5.27 -2.66
C VAL A 221 -19.51 5.31 -3.27
N VAL A 222 -18.74 4.24 -3.10
CA VAL A 222 -17.39 4.08 -3.65
C VAL A 222 -17.44 3.91 -5.18
N ALA A 223 -18.34 3.05 -5.67
CA ALA A 223 -18.54 2.81 -7.12
C ALA A 223 -18.87 4.10 -7.87
N ALA A 224 -19.71 4.97 -7.29
CA ALA A 224 -20.08 6.26 -7.87
C ALA A 224 -18.88 7.22 -8.04
N ARG A 225 -17.71 6.91 -7.45
CA ARG A 225 -16.47 7.68 -7.52
C ARG A 225 -15.32 6.87 -8.13
N ASP A 226 -15.63 5.83 -8.89
CA ASP A 226 -14.67 4.91 -9.53
C ASP A 226 -13.64 4.28 -8.56
N GLY A 227 -14.04 4.09 -7.30
CA GLY A 227 -13.20 3.45 -6.28
C GLY A 227 -13.26 1.92 -6.34
N ILE A 228 -12.52 1.28 -5.42
CA ILE A 228 -12.48 -0.18 -5.27
C ILE A 228 -13.06 -0.62 -3.92
N TYR A 229 -13.48 -1.87 -3.86
CA TYR A 229 -13.88 -2.54 -2.62
C TYR A 229 -12.89 -3.67 -2.32
N ALA A 230 -12.13 -3.59 -1.25
CA ALA A 230 -11.18 -4.63 -0.82
C ALA A 230 -11.72 -5.36 0.43
N SER A 231 -11.70 -6.68 0.43
CA SER A 231 -12.32 -7.47 1.49
C SER A 231 -11.40 -8.52 2.10
N HIS A 232 -11.02 -8.31 3.36
CA HIS A 232 -10.74 -9.44 4.24
C HIS A 232 -12.06 -10.15 4.52
N MET A 233 -12.26 -11.29 3.87
CA MET A 233 -13.53 -12.02 3.85
C MET A 233 -13.98 -12.46 5.26
N ARG A 234 -15.27 -12.81 5.37
CA ARG A 234 -15.88 -13.30 6.61
C ARG A 234 -15.32 -14.64 7.09
N SER A 235 -14.78 -15.44 6.18
CA SER A 235 -14.11 -16.70 6.48
C SER A 235 -13.12 -17.07 5.40
N GLU A 236 -11.98 -17.60 5.83
CA GLU A 236 -10.93 -18.16 4.98
C GLU A 236 -10.74 -19.66 5.25
N THR A 237 -11.70 -20.29 5.93
CA THR A 237 -11.67 -21.69 6.38
C THR A 237 -12.78 -22.49 5.69
N ILE A 238 -13.45 -23.39 6.41
CA ILE A 238 -14.54 -24.25 5.87
C ILE A 238 -15.73 -23.47 5.26
N LYS A 239 -15.90 -22.19 5.61
CA LYS A 239 -16.93 -21.29 5.07
C LYS A 239 -16.38 -20.32 4.02
N ILE A 240 -15.30 -20.68 3.34
CA ILE A 240 -14.66 -19.79 2.35
C ILE A 240 -15.58 -19.51 1.16
N PHE A 241 -16.33 -20.50 0.67
CA PHE A 241 -17.23 -20.31 -0.48
C PHE A 241 -18.35 -19.31 -0.20
N PRO A 242 -19.15 -19.44 0.88
CA PRO A 242 -20.13 -18.40 1.23
C PRO A 242 -19.51 -17.02 1.44
N ALA A 243 -18.28 -16.96 1.99
CA ALA A 243 -17.61 -15.69 2.19
C ALA A 243 -17.15 -15.06 0.87
N LEU A 244 -16.71 -15.86 -0.09
CA LEU A 244 -16.37 -15.41 -1.43
C LEU A 244 -17.60 -14.99 -2.23
N GLU A 245 -18.71 -15.74 -2.13
CA GLU A 245 -20.00 -15.36 -2.72
C GLU A 245 -20.51 -14.03 -2.16
N GLU A 246 -20.25 -13.72 -0.87
CA GLU A 246 -20.57 -12.41 -0.29
C GLU A 246 -19.79 -11.28 -1.01
N VAL A 247 -18.50 -11.45 -1.27
CA VAL A 247 -17.70 -10.45 -2.02
C VAL A 247 -18.23 -10.30 -3.45
N ILE A 248 -18.51 -11.42 -4.13
CA ILE A 248 -19.06 -11.43 -5.49
C ILE A 248 -20.43 -10.72 -5.51
N ARG A 249 -21.29 -10.95 -4.51
CA ARG A 249 -22.56 -10.26 -4.36
C ARG A 249 -22.38 -8.75 -4.21
N VAL A 250 -21.44 -8.30 -3.36
CA VAL A 250 -21.14 -6.88 -3.19
C VAL A 250 -20.67 -6.27 -4.51
N ALA A 251 -19.74 -6.92 -5.21
CA ALA A 251 -19.25 -6.46 -6.51
C ALA A 251 -20.39 -6.30 -7.53
N ARG A 252 -21.28 -7.28 -7.61
CA ARG A 252 -22.41 -7.30 -8.55
C ARG A 252 -23.47 -6.24 -8.22
N GLU A 253 -23.95 -6.18 -6.97
CA GLU A 253 -25.04 -5.31 -6.58
C GLU A 253 -24.64 -3.84 -6.44
N ALA A 254 -23.39 -3.58 -6.01
CA ALA A 254 -22.85 -2.22 -5.96
C ALA A 254 -22.21 -1.77 -7.29
N ARG A 255 -22.00 -2.67 -8.25
CA ARG A 255 -21.28 -2.41 -9.51
C ARG A 255 -19.89 -1.81 -9.25
N VAL A 256 -19.18 -2.36 -8.29
CA VAL A 256 -17.86 -1.90 -7.83
C VAL A 256 -16.79 -2.90 -8.24
N ARG A 257 -15.60 -2.42 -8.60
CA ARG A 257 -14.42 -3.27 -8.72
C ARG A 257 -14.09 -3.84 -7.34
N ALA A 258 -13.86 -5.14 -7.23
CA ALA A 258 -13.60 -5.79 -5.95
C ALA A 258 -12.22 -6.47 -5.92
N GLU A 259 -11.60 -6.42 -4.75
CA GLU A 259 -10.35 -7.10 -4.43
C GLU A 259 -10.59 -8.09 -3.28
N VAL A 260 -10.29 -9.36 -3.49
CA VAL A 260 -10.28 -10.37 -2.43
C VAL A 260 -8.92 -10.32 -1.75
N SER A 261 -8.89 -9.74 -0.56
CA SER A 261 -7.68 -9.53 0.20
C SER A 261 -7.03 -10.84 0.64
N HIS A 262 -5.70 -10.97 0.44
CA HIS A 262 -4.83 -12.06 0.92
C HIS A 262 -5.49 -13.45 0.85
N ILE A 263 -6.00 -13.80 -0.35
CA ILE A 263 -6.76 -15.04 -0.56
C ILE A 263 -5.98 -16.27 -0.09
N LYS A 264 -6.61 -17.09 0.70
CA LYS A 264 -6.06 -18.35 1.19
C LYS A 264 -7.13 -19.30 1.70
N VAL A 265 -6.81 -20.58 1.73
CA VAL A 265 -7.65 -21.61 2.33
C VAL A 265 -6.96 -22.11 3.61
N THR A 266 -7.46 -21.66 4.76
CA THR A 266 -6.81 -21.85 6.06
C THR A 266 -7.44 -23.01 6.84
N GLY A 267 -6.57 -23.83 7.45
CA GLY A 267 -6.94 -24.96 8.29
C GLY A 267 -7.05 -26.27 7.53
N PRO A 268 -6.52 -27.38 8.10
CA PRO A 268 -6.47 -28.69 7.46
C PRO A 268 -7.82 -29.18 6.91
N SER A 269 -8.93 -28.90 7.61
CA SER A 269 -10.28 -29.27 7.17
C SER A 269 -10.73 -28.60 5.85
N ALA A 270 -10.05 -27.54 5.43
CA ALA A 270 -10.37 -26.79 4.21
C ALA A 270 -9.29 -26.90 3.12
N TRP A 271 -8.16 -27.51 3.40
CA TRP A 271 -7.07 -27.66 2.43
C TRP A 271 -7.50 -28.43 1.18
N GLY A 272 -6.81 -28.21 0.08
CA GLY A 272 -7.10 -28.81 -1.23
C GLY A 272 -8.17 -28.07 -2.06
N LYS A 273 -8.84 -27.06 -1.51
CA LYS A 273 -9.95 -26.35 -2.17
C LYS A 273 -9.52 -25.12 -2.99
N ALA A 274 -8.22 -24.87 -3.12
CA ALA A 274 -7.74 -23.69 -3.82
C ALA A 274 -8.20 -23.64 -5.29
N GLY A 275 -8.23 -24.76 -6.00
CA GLY A 275 -8.73 -24.85 -7.38
C GLY A 275 -10.19 -24.41 -7.48
N GLU A 276 -11.07 -24.97 -6.64
CA GLU A 276 -12.50 -24.61 -6.61
C GLU A 276 -12.73 -23.12 -6.29
N VAL A 277 -11.88 -22.55 -5.39
CA VAL A 277 -11.93 -21.12 -5.04
C VAL A 277 -11.58 -20.25 -6.25
N LEU A 278 -10.54 -20.60 -7.00
CA LEU A 278 -10.13 -19.87 -8.20
C LEU A 278 -11.17 -20.01 -9.31
N GLU A 279 -11.74 -21.21 -9.51
CA GLU A 279 -12.84 -21.43 -10.46
C GLU A 279 -14.07 -20.56 -10.16
N LEU A 280 -14.41 -20.35 -8.87
CA LEU A 280 -15.52 -19.47 -8.49
C LEU A 280 -15.24 -18.01 -8.88
N LEU A 281 -14.00 -17.53 -8.68
CA LEU A 281 -13.58 -16.20 -9.11
C LEU A 281 -13.59 -16.07 -10.64
N ASP A 282 -13.11 -17.09 -11.36
CA ASP A 282 -13.08 -17.06 -12.82
C ASP A 282 -14.49 -17.08 -13.43
N ARG A 283 -15.43 -17.79 -12.82
CA ARG A 283 -16.84 -17.69 -13.19
C ARG A 283 -17.37 -16.27 -13.01
N ALA A 284 -17.10 -15.65 -11.86
CA ALA A 284 -17.54 -14.26 -11.63
C ALA A 284 -16.93 -13.28 -12.65
N ARG A 285 -15.66 -13.46 -13.03
CA ARG A 285 -15.00 -12.68 -14.09
C ARG A 285 -15.65 -12.92 -15.46
N SER A 286 -16.00 -14.16 -15.78
CA SER A 286 -16.67 -14.49 -17.05
C SER A 286 -18.07 -13.89 -17.16
N GLU A 287 -18.72 -13.58 -16.02
CA GLU A 287 -19.97 -12.81 -15.93
C GLU A 287 -19.75 -11.29 -16.09
N GLY A 288 -18.52 -10.83 -16.31
CA GLY A 288 -18.18 -9.43 -16.49
C GLY A 288 -17.88 -8.66 -15.20
N LEU A 289 -17.74 -9.35 -14.06
CA LEU A 289 -17.36 -8.67 -12.80
C LEU A 289 -15.86 -8.42 -12.75
N ALA A 290 -15.47 -7.19 -12.39
CA ALA A 290 -14.09 -6.82 -12.18
C ALA A 290 -13.65 -7.22 -10.76
N ILE A 291 -13.21 -8.47 -10.61
CA ILE A 291 -12.75 -9.04 -9.34
C ILE A 291 -11.29 -9.47 -9.48
N THR A 292 -10.46 -8.96 -8.60
CA THR A 292 -9.05 -9.32 -8.44
C THR A 292 -8.81 -9.94 -7.05
N GLN A 293 -7.61 -10.44 -6.81
CA GLN A 293 -7.19 -10.93 -5.50
C GLN A 293 -5.70 -10.65 -5.30
N ASP A 294 -5.31 -10.37 -4.07
CA ASP A 294 -3.93 -10.36 -3.64
C ASP A 294 -3.57 -11.62 -2.82
N MET A 295 -2.29 -11.91 -2.70
CA MET A 295 -1.77 -13.01 -1.92
C MET A 295 -0.34 -12.69 -1.46
N TYR A 296 0.04 -13.17 -0.29
CA TYR A 296 1.42 -13.17 0.18
C TYR A 296 2.06 -14.55 0.00
N VAL A 297 3.38 -14.59 -0.05
CA VAL A 297 4.18 -15.79 -0.35
C VAL A 297 4.59 -16.61 0.87
N TYR A 298 4.08 -16.28 2.05
CA TYR A 298 4.44 -16.96 3.30
C TYR A 298 3.54 -18.15 3.57
N THR A 299 4.08 -19.19 4.21
CA THR A 299 3.33 -20.37 4.66
C THR A 299 2.59 -20.15 5.98
N ALA A 300 2.70 -18.96 6.57
CA ALA A 300 2.03 -18.53 7.80
C ALA A 300 1.32 -17.19 7.59
N SER A 301 0.24 -16.96 8.34
CA SER A 301 -0.45 -15.69 8.43
C SER A 301 -0.11 -14.98 9.75
N SER A 302 -0.24 -13.64 9.77
CA SER A 302 -0.06 -12.84 10.99
C SER A 302 -1.35 -12.14 11.37
N THR A 303 -1.77 -12.27 12.64
CA THR A 303 -2.93 -11.56 13.18
C THR A 303 -2.82 -11.44 14.70
N GLY A 304 -3.73 -10.69 15.32
CA GLY A 304 -3.78 -10.62 16.79
C GLY A 304 -4.22 -11.94 17.42
N ILE A 305 -3.56 -12.37 18.49
CA ILE A 305 -3.87 -13.60 19.22
C ILE A 305 -5.34 -13.68 19.69
N ALA A 306 -5.99 -12.53 19.85
CA ALA A 306 -7.42 -12.43 20.15
C ALA A 306 -8.32 -13.14 19.13
N GLN A 307 -7.81 -13.43 17.90
CA GLN A 307 -8.57 -14.20 16.90
C GLN A 307 -8.77 -15.68 17.30
N LEU A 308 -8.01 -16.19 18.25
CA LEU A 308 -8.24 -17.52 18.83
C LEU A 308 -9.43 -17.54 19.81
N ILE A 309 -9.83 -16.37 20.31
CA ILE A 309 -10.88 -16.19 21.32
C ILE A 309 -12.22 -15.96 20.62
N PRO A 310 -13.33 -16.61 21.07
CA PRO A 310 -14.66 -16.40 20.52
C PRO A 310 -15.10 -14.92 20.57
N ASP A 311 -15.87 -14.48 19.57
CA ASP A 311 -16.34 -13.10 19.48
C ASP A 311 -17.22 -12.69 20.69
N SER A 312 -18.01 -13.63 21.21
CA SER A 312 -18.83 -13.42 22.42
C SER A 312 -17.98 -13.05 23.64
N ALA A 313 -16.78 -13.59 23.75
CA ALA A 313 -15.88 -13.28 24.84
C ALA A 313 -15.17 -11.93 24.69
N ARG A 314 -15.01 -11.44 23.44
CA ARG A 314 -14.31 -10.19 23.10
C ARG A 314 -15.21 -8.96 23.08
N GLU A 315 -16.47 -9.11 23.49
CA GLU A 315 -17.43 -8.01 23.51
C GLU A 315 -17.08 -6.91 24.51
N GLY A 316 -17.39 -5.67 24.14
CA GLY A 316 -17.18 -4.49 24.95
C GLY A 316 -15.69 -4.07 24.98
N ASN A 317 -15.29 -3.54 26.12
CA ASN A 317 -13.92 -3.07 26.31
C ASN A 317 -13.04 -4.12 27.01
N ARG A 318 -11.76 -3.76 27.22
CA ARG A 318 -10.79 -4.63 27.92
C ARG A 318 -11.25 -5.04 29.31
N THR A 319 -11.90 -4.15 30.05
CA THR A 319 -12.40 -4.46 31.42
C THR A 319 -13.47 -5.54 31.36
N ASN A 320 -14.40 -5.47 30.40
CA ASN A 320 -15.43 -6.50 30.22
C ASN A 320 -14.81 -7.86 29.86
N PHE A 321 -13.78 -7.86 29.01
CA PHE A 321 -13.06 -9.06 28.64
C PHE A 321 -12.35 -9.70 29.84
N ILE A 322 -11.62 -8.90 30.63
CA ILE A 322 -10.94 -9.36 31.84
C ILE A 322 -11.94 -9.95 32.81
N ALA A 323 -13.07 -9.28 33.09
CA ALA A 323 -14.10 -9.76 34.00
C ALA A 323 -14.69 -11.13 33.57
N ARG A 324 -14.78 -11.40 32.23
CA ARG A 324 -15.22 -12.72 31.73
C ARG A 324 -14.14 -13.80 31.93
N ILE A 325 -12.89 -13.47 31.80
CA ILE A 325 -11.79 -14.42 31.98
C ILE A 325 -11.57 -14.72 33.49
N ASP A 326 -11.79 -13.74 34.35
CA ASP A 326 -11.66 -13.91 35.79
C ASP A 326 -12.83 -14.71 36.39
N ASP A 327 -14.00 -14.73 35.78
CA ASP A 327 -15.12 -15.59 36.13
C ASP A 327 -14.82 -17.04 35.70
N PRO A 328 -14.70 -18.01 36.67
CA PRO A 328 -14.34 -19.38 36.31
C PRO A 328 -15.31 -20.08 35.37
N SER A 329 -16.64 -19.79 35.49
CA SER A 329 -17.65 -20.44 34.66
C SER A 329 -17.60 -19.90 33.22
N LYS A 330 -17.47 -18.58 33.03
CA LYS A 330 -17.31 -17.95 31.72
C LYS A 330 -16.00 -18.31 31.06
N ARG A 331 -14.91 -18.37 31.83
CA ARG A 331 -13.62 -18.84 31.32
C ARG A 331 -13.70 -20.27 30.82
N ALA A 332 -14.39 -21.18 31.52
CA ALA A 332 -14.59 -22.56 31.08
C ALA A 332 -15.42 -22.64 29.79
N GLU A 333 -16.47 -21.84 29.69
CA GLU A 333 -17.28 -21.73 28.46
C GLU A 333 -16.43 -21.24 27.27
N ILE A 334 -15.64 -20.18 27.46
CA ILE A 334 -14.72 -19.66 26.46
C ILE A 334 -13.74 -20.74 26.01
N ALA A 335 -13.12 -21.43 26.95
CA ALA A 335 -12.17 -22.52 26.66
C ALA A 335 -12.82 -23.65 25.85
N ASN A 336 -14.05 -24.04 26.18
CA ASN A 336 -14.81 -25.05 25.42
C ASN A 336 -15.12 -24.58 24.00
N GLN A 337 -15.54 -23.33 23.82
CA GLN A 337 -15.78 -22.77 22.49
C GLN A 337 -14.48 -22.71 21.66
N MET A 338 -13.34 -22.33 22.27
CA MET A 338 -12.04 -22.35 21.63
C MET A 338 -11.65 -23.76 21.18
N LYS A 339 -11.85 -24.77 22.04
CA LYS A 339 -11.57 -26.18 21.74
C LYS A 339 -12.43 -26.67 20.57
N ALA A 340 -13.74 -26.43 20.60
CA ALA A 340 -14.65 -26.80 19.51
C ALA A 340 -14.26 -26.15 18.17
N ARG A 341 -13.91 -24.84 18.18
CA ARG A 341 -13.41 -24.16 16.98
C ARG A 341 -12.12 -24.76 16.43
N ARG A 342 -11.18 -25.09 17.29
CA ARG A 342 -9.93 -25.76 16.92
C ARG A 342 -10.19 -27.10 16.24
N GLU A 343 -11.11 -27.93 16.79
CA GLU A 343 -11.49 -29.23 16.24
C GLU A 343 -12.14 -29.08 14.85
N VAL A 344 -13.08 -28.14 14.69
CA VAL A 344 -13.70 -27.83 13.39
C VAL A 344 -12.64 -27.44 12.34
N LEU A 345 -11.58 -26.75 12.74
CA LEU A 345 -10.47 -26.39 11.84
C LEU A 345 -9.51 -27.56 11.56
N GLY A 346 -9.72 -28.74 12.15
CA GLY A 346 -8.86 -29.92 12.00
C GLY A 346 -7.49 -29.74 12.69
N ARG A 347 -7.40 -28.89 13.71
CA ARG A 347 -6.15 -28.64 14.44
C ARG A 347 -6.06 -29.52 15.69
N LYS A 348 -4.92 -30.21 15.85
CA LYS A 348 -4.68 -31.11 17.00
C LYS A 348 -4.55 -30.32 18.30
N ASP A 349 -3.81 -29.23 18.28
CA ASP A 349 -3.49 -28.37 19.42
C ASP A 349 -3.30 -26.92 18.97
N TYR A 350 -2.76 -26.05 19.82
CA TYR A 350 -2.47 -24.64 19.48
C TYR A 350 -1.01 -24.41 19.04
N GLY A 351 -0.18 -25.44 18.92
CA GLY A 351 1.21 -25.36 18.47
C GLY A 351 1.38 -24.81 17.04
N TYR A 352 0.27 -24.68 16.29
CA TYR A 352 0.27 -24.01 14.98
C TYR A 352 0.36 -22.48 15.09
N ALA A 353 0.16 -21.90 16.27
CA ALA A 353 0.22 -20.47 16.51
C ALA A 353 1.51 -20.12 17.28
N VAL A 354 2.31 -19.24 16.69
CA VAL A 354 3.56 -18.75 17.27
C VAL A 354 3.37 -17.30 17.68
N ILE A 355 3.80 -16.94 18.89
CA ILE A 355 3.80 -15.55 19.35
C ILE A 355 5.01 -14.85 18.70
N ALA A 356 4.76 -14.00 17.73
CA ALA A 356 5.80 -13.27 17.01
C ALA A 356 6.23 -11.99 17.75
N LYS A 357 5.38 -11.45 18.62
CA LYS A 357 5.66 -10.25 19.40
C LYS A 357 4.74 -10.19 20.62
N PHE A 358 5.32 -9.98 21.79
CA PHE A 358 4.59 -9.74 23.03
C PHE A 358 4.99 -8.39 23.63
N LYS A 359 4.02 -7.46 23.76
CA LYS A 359 4.31 -6.08 24.19
C LYS A 359 4.83 -5.95 25.60
N ALA A 360 4.44 -6.87 26.50
CA ALA A 360 4.88 -6.86 27.89
C ALA A 360 6.29 -7.47 28.09
N ASP A 361 6.72 -8.27 27.13
CA ASP A 361 8.07 -8.85 27.10
C ASP A 361 8.55 -8.89 25.64
N PRO A 362 9.33 -7.91 25.22
CA PRO A 362 9.86 -7.83 23.85
C PRO A 362 10.88 -8.91 23.48
N SER A 363 11.34 -9.71 24.46
CA SER A 363 12.28 -10.81 24.23
C SER A 363 11.60 -12.11 23.77
N LEU A 364 10.25 -12.16 23.82
CA LEU A 364 9.42 -13.29 23.39
C LEU A 364 8.89 -13.14 21.96
#